data_78b54f918d3625e6344ece9f4e13fd01
#
_entry.id   78b54f918d3625e6344ece9f4e13fd01
#
_cell.length_a   1.000
_cell.length_b   1.000
_cell.length_c   1.000
_cell.angle_alpha   90.00
_cell.angle_beta   90.00
_cell.angle_gamma   90.00
#
_symmetry.space_group_name_H-M   'P 1'
#
loop_
_entity.id
_entity.type
_entity.pdbx_description
1 polymer ?
#
loop_
_entity_poly.entity_id
_entity_poly.type
_entity_poly.pdbx_seq_one_letter_code
_entity_poly.pdbx_strand_id
1 'polypeptide(L)'
;ETLSKSKKDKLVLLFNFPNNPTGYTATEEEMNGIRDILVRIAEKGKKIVVLCDDAYYGLFYDKNIYPGSIFSKLAGIHDNIVAVKIDGISKECYAWGFRVGFITFADNFQSADGYGVMEEKAISGIRSSVSSCSSIAQAVLSHAIKDEDYSKEREEKYRILESRVAKVKQIVYREEYKSYWDVYPFNSGYFMCLRIKDIPADTVRKHALFRYGLGTIAFDQDLRVAFSCISEENLETVFQIIANSIEDIKKGDIETGNE
;
A
#
# COMPACT_ATOMS: atom_id res chain seq x y z
N GLU A 1 -15.82 -7.38 15.33
CA GLU A 1 -15.86 -8.09 16.61
C GLU A 1 -14.68 -7.73 17.54
N THR A 2 -13.45 -7.76 17.04
CA THR A 2 -12.24 -7.43 17.84
C THR A 2 -12.27 -6.00 18.40
N LEU A 3 -12.64 -5.01 17.58
CA LEU A 3 -12.70 -3.60 18.00
C LEU A 3 -13.76 -3.36 19.06
N SER A 4 -14.94 -3.97 18.93
CA SER A 4 -16.02 -3.82 19.90
C SER A 4 -15.76 -4.53 21.24
N LYS A 5 -14.88 -5.52 21.27
CA LYS A 5 -14.44 -6.22 22.50
C LYS A 5 -13.27 -5.54 23.21
N SER A 6 -12.64 -4.55 22.59
CA SER A 6 -11.53 -3.82 23.21
C SER A 6 -11.99 -3.11 24.48
N LYS A 7 -11.23 -3.28 25.58
CA LYS A 7 -11.46 -2.56 26.86
C LYS A 7 -10.95 -1.11 26.83
N LYS A 8 -10.22 -0.71 25.80
CA LYS A 8 -9.66 0.64 25.65
C LYS A 8 -10.73 1.61 25.18
N ASP A 9 -10.78 2.81 25.74
CA ASP A 9 -11.71 3.86 25.33
C ASP A 9 -11.27 4.56 24.04
N LYS A 10 -9.96 4.57 23.77
CA LYS A 10 -9.38 5.11 22.54
C LYS A 10 -8.82 3.99 21.66
N LEU A 11 -9.18 4.01 20.41
CA LEU A 11 -8.69 3.12 19.35
C LEU A 11 -7.90 3.93 18.32
N VAL A 12 -6.78 3.38 17.88
CA VAL A 12 -6.01 3.92 16.73
C VAL A 12 -5.98 2.82 15.67
N LEU A 13 -6.45 3.15 14.48
CA LEU A 13 -6.53 2.23 13.34
C LEU A 13 -5.69 2.79 12.20
N LEU A 14 -5.05 1.90 11.46
CA LEU A 14 -4.33 2.22 10.24
C LEU A 14 -4.98 1.47 9.08
N PHE A 15 -5.41 2.20 8.07
CA PHE A 15 -5.82 1.66 6.77
C PHE A 15 -4.83 2.10 5.71
N ASN A 16 -4.21 1.15 5.05
CA ASN A 16 -3.30 1.38 3.94
C ASN A 16 -3.94 0.88 2.64
N PHE A 17 -4.44 1.79 1.82
CA PHE A 17 -5.07 1.52 0.53
C PHE A 17 -4.60 2.51 -0.54
N PRO A 18 -3.99 2.05 -1.63
CA PRO A 18 -3.59 0.67 -1.96
C PRO A 18 -2.62 0.07 -0.95
N ASN A 19 -2.82 -1.20 -0.62
CA ASN A 19 -2.08 -1.88 0.44
C ASN A 19 -0.68 -2.31 0.01
N ASN A 20 0.29 -2.09 0.85
CA ASN A 20 1.59 -2.76 0.81
C ASN A 20 1.63 -3.76 1.99
N PRO A 21 1.72 -5.08 1.75
CA PRO A 21 2.34 -5.72 0.59
C PRO A 21 1.39 -6.28 -0.48
N THR A 22 0.07 -6.37 -0.24
CA THR A 22 -0.83 -7.20 -1.08
C THR A 22 -1.22 -6.57 -2.41
N GLY A 23 -1.15 -5.23 -2.54
CA GLY A 23 -1.63 -4.55 -3.73
C GLY A 23 -3.16 -4.47 -3.82
N TYR A 24 -3.85 -4.50 -2.67
CA TYR A 24 -5.31 -4.47 -2.60
C TYR A 24 -5.85 -3.10 -2.19
N THR A 25 -6.89 -2.68 -2.88
CA THR A 25 -7.75 -1.55 -2.49
C THR A 25 -9.19 -2.05 -2.39
N ALA A 26 -9.85 -1.65 -1.30
CA ALA A 26 -11.22 -2.07 -1.02
C ALA A 26 -12.22 -1.51 -2.06
N THR A 27 -13.26 -2.28 -2.31
CA THR A 27 -14.40 -1.86 -3.13
C THR A 27 -15.21 -0.76 -2.44
N GLU A 28 -16.10 -0.11 -3.17
CA GLU A 28 -17.00 0.91 -2.59
C GLU A 28 -17.87 0.33 -1.47
N GLU A 29 -18.37 -0.89 -1.65
CA GLU A 29 -19.18 -1.58 -0.64
C GLU A 29 -18.37 -1.86 0.62
N GLU A 30 -17.15 -2.35 0.49
CA GLU A 30 -16.25 -2.61 1.62
C GLU A 30 -15.87 -1.33 2.35
N MET A 31 -15.58 -0.23 1.62
CA MET A 31 -15.30 1.08 2.21
C MET A 31 -16.50 1.60 3.01
N ASN A 32 -17.72 1.47 2.48
CA ASN A 32 -18.95 1.83 3.18
C ASN A 32 -19.15 0.94 4.41
N GLY A 33 -18.89 -0.36 4.30
CA GLY A 33 -18.94 -1.30 5.42
C GLY A 33 -17.97 -0.95 6.54
N ILE A 34 -16.72 -0.57 6.20
CA ILE A 34 -15.73 -0.09 7.17
C ILE A 34 -16.24 1.17 7.87
N ARG A 35 -16.71 2.18 7.12
CA ARG A 35 -17.31 3.42 7.66
C ARG A 35 -18.41 3.10 8.66
N ASP A 36 -19.38 2.28 8.28
CA ASP A 36 -20.54 1.96 9.10
C ASP A 36 -20.19 1.20 10.39
N ILE A 37 -19.17 0.34 10.32
CA ILE A 37 -18.62 -0.33 11.51
C ILE A 37 -17.99 0.69 12.46
N LEU A 38 -17.20 1.63 11.96
CA LEU A 38 -16.53 2.63 12.77
C LEU A 38 -17.52 3.58 13.43
N VAL A 39 -18.55 4.03 12.70
CA VAL A 39 -19.63 4.86 13.25
C VAL A 39 -20.34 4.13 14.38
N ARG A 40 -20.77 2.88 14.19
CA ARG A 40 -21.41 2.08 15.25
C ARG A 40 -20.53 1.88 16.50
N ILE A 41 -19.22 1.85 16.33
CA ILE A 41 -18.28 1.75 17.47
C ILE A 41 -18.15 3.10 18.16
N ALA A 42 -18.11 4.20 17.42
CA ALA A 42 -18.06 5.55 17.93
C ALA A 42 -19.35 5.94 18.70
N GLU A 43 -20.52 5.53 18.21
CA GLU A 43 -21.83 5.69 18.88
C GLU A 43 -21.87 4.99 20.26
N LYS A 44 -21.07 3.95 20.46
CA LYS A 44 -20.90 3.28 21.77
C LYS A 44 -19.91 4.01 22.71
N GLY A 45 -19.51 5.23 22.35
CA GLY A 45 -18.64 6.09 23.15
C GLY A 45 -17.14 5.85 22.94
N LYS A 46 -16.72 4.98 22.01
CA LYS A 46 -15.30 4.78 21.71
C LYS A 46 -14.76 5.97 20.89
N LYS A 47 -13.61 6.51 21.31
CA LYS A 47 -12.87 7.51 20.52
C LYS A 47 -11.96 6.81 19.53
N ILE A 48 -12.04 7.17 18.26
CA ILE A 48 -11.34 6.50 17.17
C ILE A 48 -10.47 7.50 16.41
N VAL A 49 -9.19 7.20 16.28
CA VAL A 49 -8.28 7.88 15.35
C VAL A 49 -8.02 6.93 14.21
N VAL A 50 -8.30 7.36 12.99
CA VAL A 50 -8.08 6.58 11.78
C VAL A 50 -6.96 7.22 10.98
N LEU A 51 -5.84 6.50 10.85
CA LEU A 51 -4.74 6.85 9.97
C LEU A 51 -5.03 6.24 8.58
N CYS A 52 -5.27 7.09 7.59
CA CYS A 52 -5.49 6.70 6.20
C CYS A 52 -4.16 6.84 5.47
N ASP A 53 -3.43 5.74 5.30
CA ASP A 53 -2.16 5.70 4.60
C ASP A 53 -2.40 5.56 3.10
N ASP A 54 -2.36 6.69 2.41
CA ASP A 54 -2.60 6.84 0.99
C ASP A 54 -1.29 6.87 0.17
N ALA A 55 -0.20 6.27 0.68
CA ALA A 55 1.11 6.31 0.02
C ALA A 55 1.11 5.85 -1.45
N TYR A 56 0.14 5.05 -1.87
CA TYR A 56 -0.03 4.55 -3.24
C TYR A 56 -1.30 5.07 -3.91
N TYR A 57 -1.86 6.17 -3.42
CA TYR A 57 -3.08 6.77 -3.95
C TYR A 57 -3.00 7.01 -5.46
N GLY A 58 -4.11 6.78 -6.16
CA GLY A 58 -4.22 6.96 -7.61
C GLY A 58 -3.70 5.80 -8.47
N LEU A 59 -3.08 4.78 -7.88
CA LEU A 59 -2.59 3.59 -8.58
C LEU A 59 -3.65 2.48 -8.53
N PHE A 60 -4.77 2.68 -9.21
CA PHE A 60 -5.95 1.82 -9.22
C PHE A 60 -6.12 1.19 -10.61
N TYR A 61 -6.16 -0.14 -10.72
CA TYR A 61 -6.16 -0.84 -12.00
C TYR A 61 -7.46 -1.59 -12.32
N ASP A 62 -8.35 -1.75 -11.35
CA ASP A 62 -9.65 -2.39 -11.52
C ASP A 62 -10.79 -1.39 -11.37
N LYS A 63 -11.87 -1.60 -12.15
CA LYS A 63 -13.03 -0.69 -12.17
C LYS A 63 -13.93 -0.79 -10.93
N ASN A 64 -13.85 -1.89 -10.20
CA ASN A 64 -14.75 -2.19 -9.07
C ASN A 64 -14.23 -1.71 -7.72
N ILE A 65 -13.09 -1.03 -7.70
CA ILE A 65 -12.52 -0.47 -6.47
C ILE A 65 -13.10 0.92 -6.19
N TYR A 66 -13.02 1.32 -4.93
CA TYR A 66 -13.31 2.71 -4.57
C TYR A 66 -12.16 3.61 -5.05
N PRO A 67 -12.41 4.58 -5.96
CA PRO A 67 -11.33 5.39 -6.56
C PRO A 67 -10.89 6.56 -5.69
N GLY A 68 -11.27 6.57 -4.41
CA GLY A 68 -10.97 7.61 -3.43
C GLY A 68 -10.25 7.07 -2.21
N SER A 69 -9.80 7.99 -1.35
CA SER A 69 -9.32 7.64 -0.02
C SER A 69 -10.48 7.33 0.93
N ILE A 70 -10.28 6.35 1.83
CA ILE A 70 -11.22 6.12 2.93
C ILE A 70 -11.35 7.36 3.84
N PHE A 71 -10.37 8.25 3.84
CA PHE A 71 -10.42 9.54 4.52
C PHE A 71 -11.68 10.32 4.15
N SER A 72 -12.05 10.36 2.87
CA SER A 72 -13.25 11.08 2.40
C SER A 72 -14.57 10.50 2.92
N LYS A 73 -14.60 9.22 3.29
CA LYS A 73 -15.75 8.55 3.90
C LYS A 73 -15.85 8.79 5.41
N LEU A 74 -14.74 9.22 6.04
CA LEU A 74 -14.62 9.35 7.50
C LEU A 74 -14.50 10.81 7.97
N ALA A 75 -14.16 11.73 7.08
CA ALA A 75 -13.96 13.14 7.39
C ALA A 75 -15.23 13.77 7.95
N GLY A 76 -15.20 14.22 9.20
CA GLY A 76 -16.31 14.90 9.86
C GLY A 76 -17.58 14.07 10.08
N ILE A 77 -17.50 12.74 10.01
CA ILE A 77 -18.69 11.87 10.05
C ILE A 77 -19.28 11.69 11.46
N HIS A 78 -18.45 11.80 12.51
CA HIS A 78 -18.86 11.58 13.90
C HIS A 78 -17.88 12.23 14.88
N ASP A 79 -18.37 12.83 15.99
CA ASP A 79 -17.56 13.56 16.97
C ASP A 79 -16.48 12.72 17.67
N ASN A 80 -16.67 11.42 17.71
CA ASN A 80 -15.70 10.47 18.27
C ASN A 80 -14.76 9.87 17.22
N ILE A 81 -14.76 10.35 15.96
CA ILE A 81 -13.89 9.88 14.89
C ILE A 81 -13.02 11.03 14.38
N VAL A 82 -11.71 10.88 14.52
CA VAL A 82 -10.71 11.76 13.88
C VAL A 82 -10.10 11.00 12.71
N ALA A 83 -10.27 11.50 11.51
CA ALA A 83 -9.60 10.97 10.32
C ALA A 83 -8.33 11.76 10.04
N VAL A 84 -7.24 11.03 9.77
CA VAL A 84 -5.93 11.59 9.44
C VAL A 84 -5.47 10.98 8.14
N LYS A 85 -5.36 11.78 7.09
CA LYS A 85 -4.81 11.35 5.80
C LYS A 85 -3.29 11.54 5.80
N ILE A 86 -2.58 10.52 5.37
CA ILE A 86 -1.13 10.52 5.20
C ILE A 86 -0.85 10.16 3.75
N ASP A 87 -0.38 11.12 2.98
CA ASP A 87 -0.05 10.92 1.58
C ASP A 87 1.29 11.54 1.21
N GLY A 88 1.71 11.38 -0.02
CA GLY A 88 2.97 11.93 -0.46
C GLY A 88 3.30 11.64 -1.92
N ILE A 89 4.24 12.43 -2.42
CA ILE A 89 4.64 12.42 -3.82
C ILE A 89 5.48 11.20 -4.23
N SER A 90 5.91 10.40 -3.25
CA SER A 90 6.83 9.28 -3.50
C SER A 90 6.34 8.31 -4.57
N LYS A 91 5.04 8.01 -4.58
CA LYS A 91 4.43 7.06 -5.52
C LYS A 91 3.45 7.74 -6.46
N GLU A 92 2.62 8.63 -5.96
CA GLU A 92 1.63 9.35 -6.73
C GLU A 92 2.26 10.19 -7.86
N CYS A 93 3.40 10.84 -7.57
CA CYS A 93 4.14 11.65 -8.55
C CYS A 93 5.42 10.96 -9.04
N TYR A 94 5.64 9.67 -8.73
CA TYR A 94 6.85 8.91 -9.07
C TYR A 94 8.17 9.55 -8.59
N ALA A 95 8.11 10.35 -7.52
CA ALA A 95 9.20 11.18 -7.01
C ALA A 95 9.75 10.68 -5.66
N TRP A 96 10.10 9.39 -5.60
CA TRP A 96 10.48 8.69 -4.35
C TRP A 96 11.71 9.27 -3.65
N GLY A 97 12.64 9.90 -4.38
CA GLY A 97 13.87 10.50 -3.82
C GLY A 97 13.64 11.84 -3.11
N PHE A 98 12.57 12.54 -3.38
CA PHE A 98 12.32 13.88 -2.84
C PHE A 98 11.88 13.91 -1.38
N ARG A 99 11.33 12.80 -0.84
CA ARG A 99 10.92 12.67 0.57
C ARG A 99 9.94 13.75 1.04
N VAL A 100 8.92 14.05 0.23
CA VAL A 100 7.83 14.98 0.56
C VAL A 100 6.56 14.20 0.83
N GLY A 101 5.91 14.50 1.94
CA GLY A 101 4.62 13.95 2.33
C GLY A 101 3.73 15.01 2.94
N PHE A 102 2.45 14.69 3.07
CA PHE A 102 1.42 15.58 3.61
C PHE A 102 0.64 14.85 4.69
N ILE A 103 0.23 15.60 5.71
CA ILE A 103 -0.70 15.13 6.72
C ILE A 103 -1.92 16.05 6.72
N THR A 104 -3.11 15.46 6.64
CA THR A 104 -4.37 16.20 6.65
C THR A 104 -5.26 15.66 7.76
N PHE A 105 -5.81 16.55 8.57
CA PHE A 105 -6.72 16.21 9.65
C PHE A 105 -8.15 16.54 9.28
N ALA A 106 -9.10 15.68 9.65
CA ALA A 106 -10.51 15.98 9.58
C ALA A 106 -11.20 15.48 10.85
N ASP A 107 -11.91 16.39 11.49
CA ASP A 107 -12.69 16.18 12.70
C ASP A 107 -13.87 17.17 12.73
N ASN A 108 -14.87 16.88 13.55
CA ASN A 108 -15.95 17.79 13.86
C ASN A 108 -15.55 18.76 14.98
N PHE A 109 -14.39 19.40 14.87
CA PHE A 109 -13.99 20.42 15.84
C PHE A 109 -15.03 21.54 15.88
N GLN A 110 -15.56 21.80 17.07
CA GLN A 110 -16.56 22.83 17.28
C GLN A 110 -15.97 24.25 17.20
N SER A 111 -14.65 24.38 17.13
CA SER A 111 -13.94 25.65 16.97
C SER A 111 -12.79 25.56 15.96
N ALA A 112 -12.52 26.66 15.26
CA ALA A 112 -11.34 26.77 14.38
C ALA A 112 -10.01 26.56 15.12
N ASP A 113 -9.96 26.81 16.41
CA ASP A 113 -8.78 26.62 17.26
C ASP A 113 -8.32 25.15 17.35
N GLY A 114 -9.24 24.19 17.19
CA GLY A 114 -8.93 22.76 17.19
C GLY A 114 -7.94 22.36 16.09
N TYR A 115 -8.10 22.86 14.87
CA TYR A 115 -7.17 22.61 13.77
C TYR A 115 -5.82 23.28 14.01
N GLY A 116 -5.78 24.52 14.55
CA GLY A 116 -4.55 25.20 14.92
C GLY A 116 -3.70 24.38 15.92
N VAL A 117 -4.34 23.82 16.94
CA VAL A 117 -3.66 22.94 17.91
C VAL A 117 -3.09 21.67 17.24
N MET A 118 -3.81 21.07 16.29
CA MET A 118 -3.30 19.89 15.58
C MET A 118 -2.12 20.24 14.67
N GLU A 119 -2.18 21.39 14.00
CA GLU A 119 -1.11 21.91 13.17
C GLU A 119 0.16 22.18 14.00
N GLU A 120 0.05 22.89 15.12
CA GLU A 120 1.18 23.14 16.03
C GLU A 120 1.82 21.84 16.55
N LYS A 121 1.01 20.84 16.89
CA LYS A 121 1.50 19.51 17.31
C LYS A 121 2.22 18.79 16.17
N ALA A 122 1.69 18.85 14.95
CA ALA A 122 2.33 18.26 13.79
C ALA A 122 3.67 18.96 13.47
N ILE A 123 3.71 20.29 13.49
CA ILE A 123 4.94 21.08 13.32
C ILE A 123 5.98 20.72 14.38
N SER A 124 5.57 20.65 15.65
CA SER A 124 6.45 20.27 16.76
C SER A 124 6.98 18.84 16.60
N GLY A 125 6.13 17.91 16.18
CA GLY A 125 6.51 16.52 15.90
C GLY A 125 7.53 16.42 14.75
N ILE A 126 7.31 17.13 13.66
CA ILE A 126 8.24 17.21 12.53
C ILE A 126 9.57 17.82 12.99
N ARG A 127 9.50 18.94 13.71
CA ARG A 127 10.68 19.66 14.18
C ARG A 127 11.56 18.83 15.11
N SER A 128 10.95 18.02 15.98
CA SER A 128 11.67 17.18 16.96
C SER A 128 12.18 15.88 16.37
N SER A 129 11.64 15.39 15.23
CA SER A 129 12.04 14.11 14.61
C SER A 129 12.98 14.29 13.42
N VAL A 130 12.54 14.98 12.37
CA VAL A 130 13.27 15.12 11.10
C VAL A 130 13.70 16.55 10.81
N SER A 131 13.44 17.48 11.72
CA SER A 131 13.71 18.91 11.66
C SER A 131 12.83 19.66 10.66
N SER A 132 12.89 19.35 9.38
CA SER A 132 11.98 19.88 8.36
C SER A 132 12.03 19.04 7.08
N CYS A 133 11.05 19.26 6.23
CA CYS A 133 11.02 18.73 4.88
C CYS A 133 11.93 19.56 3.96
N SER A 134 12.49 18.94 2.91
CA SER A 134 13.33 19.63 1.93
C SER A 134 12.55 20.73 1.19
N SER A 135 12.95 21.99 1.34
CA SER A 135 12.35 23.13 0.62
C SER A 135 12.60 23.05 -0.90
N ILE A 136 13.76 22.52 -1.30
CA ILE A 136 14.09 22.31 -2.72
C ILE A 136 13.13 21.29 -3.33
N ALA A 137 12.90 20.16 -2.66
CA ALA A 137 11.97 19.14 -3.14
C ALA A 137 10.53 19.67 -3.28
N GLN A 138 10.08 20.49 -2.32
CA GLN A 138 8.77 21.14 -2.38
C GLN A 138 8.68 22.15 -3.54
N ALA A 139 9.74 22.95 -3.77
CA ALA A 139 9.78 23.91 -4.86
C ALA A 139 9.74 23.21 -6.22
N VAL A 140 10.53 22.14 -6.41
CA VAL A 140 10.52 21.33 -7.64
C VAL A 140 9.14 20.74 -7.88
N LEU A 141 8.51 20.15 -6.84
CA LEU A 141 7.15 19.63 -6.94
C LEU A 141 6.16 20.73 -7.36
N SER A 142 6.19 21.88 -6.66
CA SER A 142 5.28 23.00 -6.94
C SER A 142 5.45 23.56 -8.36
N HIS A 143 6.64 23.40 -8.95
CA HIS A 143 6.88 23.76 -10.35
C HIS A 143 6.34 22.67 -11.28
N ALA A 144 6.69 21.42 -11.02
CA ALA A 144 6.29 20.29 -11.86
C ALA A 144 4.77 20.14 -12.01
N ILE A 145 4.00 20.26 -10.92
CA ILE A 145 2.53 20.10 -10.99
C ILE A 145 1.82 21.21 -11.78
N LYS A 146 2.51 22.29 -12.09
CA LYS A 146 2.00 23.41 -12.90
C LYS A 146 2.40 23.30 -14.38
N ASP A 147 3.25 22.36 -14.69
CA ASP A 147 3.69 22.09 -16.07
C ASP A 147 2.53 21.49 -16.88
N GLU A 148 2.38 21.95 -18.13
CA GLU A 148 1.31 21.51 -19.03
C GLU A 148 1.41 20.02 -19.35
N ASP A 149 2.61 19.46 -19.40
CA ASP A 149 2.86 18.06 -19.71
C ASP A 149 2.74 17.12 -18.48
N TYR A 150 2.67 17.65 -17.25
CA TYR A 150 2.67 16.86 -16.03
C TYR A 150 1.60 15.75 -16.02
N SER A 151 0.36 16.11 -16.37
CA SER A 151 -0.75 15.16 -16.36
C SER A 151 -0.56 14.05 -17.40
N LYS A 152 -0.03 14.40 -18.58
CA LYS A 152 0.26 13.46 -19.67
C LYS A 152 1.38 12.50 -19.29
N GLU A 153 2.50 13.01 -18.77
CA GLU A 153 3.62 12.19 -18.32
C GLU A 153 3.22 11.23 -17.19
N ARG A 154 2.40 11.71 -16.24
CA ARG A 154 1.86 10.88 -15.16
C ARG A 154 0.96 9.76 -15.72
N GLU A 155 0.09 10.05 -16.67
CA GLU A 155 -0.77 9.07 -17.32
C GLU A 155 0.06 8.03 -18.09
N GLU A 156 1.11 8.43 -18.80
CA GLU A 156 2.02 7.49 -19.50
C GLU A 156 2.65 6.49 -18.51
N LYS A 157 3.13 6.96 -17.34
CA LYS A 157 3.68 6.08 -16.29
C LYS A 157 2.61 5.15 -15.71
N TYR A 158 1.40 5.66 -15.50
CA TYR A 158 0.28 4.86 -15.04
C TYR A 158 -0.05 3.72 -16.03
N ARG A 159 -0.09 4.00 -17.34
CA ARG A 159 -0.38 2.99 -18.38
C ARG A 159 0.67 1.87 -18.42
N ILE A 160 1.93 2.19 -18.18
CA ILE A 160 2.97 1.17 -18.04
C ILE A 160 2.68 0.22 -16.87
N LEU A 161 2.27 0.74 -15.73
CA LEU A 161 1.93 -0.07 -14.56
C LEU A 161 0.66 -0.88 -14.77
N GLU A 162 -0.36 -0.30 -15.39
CA GLU A 162 -1.63 -0.96 -15.73
C GLU A 162 -1.38 -2.17 -16.65
N SER A 163 -0.54 -2.02 -17.69
CA SER A 163 -0.14 -3.10 -18.59
C SER A 163 0.57 -4.23 -17.83
N ARG A 164 1.51 -3.87 -16.96
CA ARG A 164 2.24 -4.86 -16.12
C ARG A 164 1.29 -5.65 -15.22
N VAL A 165 0.33 -4.99 -14.55
CA VAL A 165 -0.67 -5.67 -13.72
C VAL A 165 -1.52 -6.62 -14.53
N ALA A 166 -1.99 -6.20 -15.72
CA ALA A 166 -2.74 -7.06 -16.62
C ALA A 166 -1.95 -8.31 -17.01
N LYS A 167 -0.67 -8.15 -17.33
CA LYS A 167 0.23 -9.26 -17.64
C LYS A 167 0.46 -10.17 -16.44
N VAL A 168 0.72 -9.61 -15.25
CA VAL A 168 0.86 -10.40 -14.01
C VAL A 168 -0.37 -11.24 -13.74
N LYS A 169 -1.58 -10.68 -13.87
CA LYS A 169 -2.85 -11.42 -13.70
C LYS A 169 -2.96 -12.60 -14.67
N GLN A 170 -2.53 -12.44 -15.92
CA GLN A 170 -2.52 -13.53 -16.91
C GLN A 170 -1.56 -14.68 -16.53
N ILE A 171 -0.47 -14.37 -15.84
CA ILE A 171 0.56 -15.36 -15.48
C ILE A 171 0.19 -16.09 -14.19
N VAL A 172 -0.06 -15.35 -13.10
CA VAL A 172 -0.12 -15.92 -11.75
C VAL A 172 -1.31 -16.85 -11.50
N TYR A 173 -2.37 -16.74 -12.30
CA TYR A 173 -3.57 -17.60 -12.21
C TYR A 173 -3.55 -18.81 -13.15
N ARG A 174 -2.44 -19.08 -13.84
CA ARG A 174 -2.33 -20.27 -14.72
C ARG A 174 -2.45 -21.55 -13.91
N GLU A 175 -3.05 -22.57 -14.51
CA GLU A 175 -3.25 -23.89 -13.89
C GLU A 175 -1.94 -24.51 -13.39
N GLU A 176 -0.85 -24.35 -14.17
CA GLU A 176 0.48 -24.88 -13.87
C GLU A 176 1.06 -24.37 -12.54
N TYR A 177 0.63 -23.22 -12.08
CA TYR A 177 1.12 -22.59 -10.85
C TYR A 177 0.28 -22.88 -9.61
N LYS A 178 -0.90 -23.46 -9.75
CA LYS A 178 -1.83 -23.71 -8.64
C LYS A 178 -1.27 -24.63 -7.55
N SER A 179 -0.30 -25.49 -7.88
CA SER A 179 0.39 -26.35 -6.91
C SER A 179 1.48 -25.64 -6.11
N TYR A 180 1.92 -24.45 -6.52
CA TYR A 180 3.02 -23.72 -5.91
C TYR A 180 2.56 -22.64 -4.93
N TRP A 181 1.49 -21.91 -5.28
CA TRP A 181 1.00 -20.79 -4.50
C TRP A 181 -0.50 -20.55 -4.62
N ASP A 182 -1.03 -19.81 -3.66
CA ASP A 182 -2.30 -19.10 -3.77
C ASP A 182 -2.02 -17.60 -3.98
N VAL A 183 -2.89 -16.93 -4.74
CA VAL A 183 -2.74 -15.52 -5.06
C VAL A 183 -3.66 -14.69 -4.17
N TYR A 184 -3.10 -13.75 -3.40
CA TYR A 184 -3.93 -12.76 -2.72
C TYR A 184 -4.62 -11.83 -3.73
N PRO A 185 -5.86 -11.39 -3.46
CA PRO A 185 -6.49 -10.39 -4.30
C PRO A 185 -5.61 -9.15 -4.41
N PHE A 186 -5.37 -8.70 -5.63
CA PHE A 186 -4.65 -7.45 -5.91
C PHE A 186 -5.29 -6.73 -7.09
N ASN A 187 -5.41 -5.41 -6.99
CA ASN A 187 -6.10 -4.56 -7.95
C ASN A 187 -5.49 -3.16 -8.07
N SER A 188 -4.39 -2.92 -7.34
CA SER A 188 -3.84 -1.57 -7.18
C SER A 188 -2.37 -1.60 -6.71
N GLY A 189 -1.73 -0.42 -6.60
CA GLY A 189 -0.39 -0.26 -6.02
C GLY A 189 0.74 -0.78 -6.90
N TYR A 190 1.84 -1.19 -6.28
CA TYR A 190 3.09 -1.61 -6.92
C TYR A 190 3.41 -3.10 -6.74
N PHE A 191 2.66 -3.79 -5.89
CA PHE A 191 3.00 -5.11 -5.39
C PHE A 191 1.84 -6.09 -5.56
N MET A 192 2.17 -7.36 -5.48
CA MET A 192 1.24 -8.44 -5.22
C MET A 192 1.90 -9.47 -4.31
N CYS A 193 1.11 -10.30 -3.66
CA CYS A 193 1.60 -11.37 -2.80
C CYS A 193 1.14 -12.74 -3.27
N LEU A 194 2.07 -13.69 -3.19
CA LEU A 194 1.84 -15.11 -3.34
C LEU A 194 1.96 -15.79 -1.98
N ARG A 195 0.96 -16.56 -1.58
CA ARG A 195 1.06 -17.45 -0.43
C ARG A 195 1.67 -18.76 -0.89
N ILE A 196 2.93 -18.98 -0.54
CA ILE A 196 3.68 -20.17 -0.95
C ILE A 196 3.14 -21.40 -0.20
N LYS A 197 2.97 -22.51 -0.92
CA LYS A 197 2.49 -23.79 -0.38
C LYS A 197 3.67 -24.67 0.03
N ASP A 198 3.49 -25.39 1.14
CA ASP A 198 4.36 -26.48 1.63
C ASP A 198 5.81 -26.11 1.98
N ILE A 199 6.29 -24.93 1.59
CA ILE A 199 7.67 -24.49 1.80
C ILE A 199 7.65 -23.10 2.44
N PRO A 200 8.51 -22.77 3.43
CA PRO A 200 8.62 -21.42 3.95
C PRO A 200 8.99 -20.41 2.86
N ALA A 201 8.27 -19.31 2.77
CA ALA A 201 8.49 -18.30 1.73
C ALA A 201 9.91 -17.71 1.76
N ASP A 202 10.54 -17.61 2.95
CA ASP A 202 11.92 -17.12 3.06
C ASP A 202 12.94 -18.10 2.44
N THR A 203 12.69 -19.41 2.51
CA THR A 203 13.52 -20.42 1.84
C THR A 203 13.44 -20.25 0.32
N VAL A 204 12.23 -20.08 -0.22
CA VAL A 204 12.02 -19.81 -1.66
C VAL A 204 12.71 -18.50 -2.06
N ARG A 205 12.55 -17.43 -1.27
CA ARG A 205 13.20 -16.13 -1.50
C ARG A 205 14.72 -16.26 -1.56
N LYS A 206 15.33 -16.93 -0.58
CA LYS A 206 16.77 -17.13 -0.53
C LYS A 206 17.25 -17.94 -1.73
N HIS A 207 16.62 -19.06 -2.03
CA HIS A 207 16.97 -19.88 -3.19
C HIS A 207 16.85 -19.10 -4.51
N ALA A 208 15.74 -18.38 -4.73
CA ALA A 208 15.56 -17.54 -5.91
C ALA A 208 16.64 -16.46 -6.05
N LEU A 209 17.09 -15.89 -4.93
CA LEU A 209 18.15 -14.89 -4.93
C LEU A 209 19.52 -15.50 -5.27
N PHE A 210 19.91 -16.56 -4.58
CA PHE A 210 21.28 -17.11 -4.73
C PHE A 210 21.44 -17.93 -6.01
N ARG A 211 20.42 -18.69 -6.40
CA ARG A 211 20.48 -19.54 -7.60
C ARG A 211 20.19 -18.79 -8.89
N TYR A 212 19.23 -17.86 -8.85
CA TYR A 212 18.68 -17.22 -10.05
C TYR A 212 18.84 -15.69 -10.08
N GLY A 213 19.35 -15.07 -9.01
CA GLY A 213 19.53 -13.62 -8.93
C GLY A 213 18.22 -12.83 -8.76
N LEU A 214 17.12 -13.50 -8.39
CA LEU A 214 15.83 -12.84 -8.22
C LEU A 214 15.62 -12.34 -6.78
N GLY A 215 15.57 -11.01 -6.59
CA GLY A 215 15.25 -10.38 -5.32
C GLY A 215 13.76 -10.24 -5.11
N THR A 216 13.23 -10.82 -4.02
CA THR A 216 11.86 -10.67 -3.53
C THR A 216 11.84 -10.39 -2.04
N ILE A 217 10.68 -10.20 -1.43
CA ILE A 217 10.56 -10.04 0.03
C ILE A 217 9.59 -11.08 0.56
N ALA A 218 10.01 -11.79 1.63
CA ALA A 218 9.17 -12.77 2.31
C ALA A 218 8.64 -12.21 3.65
N PHE A 219 7.40 -12.54 3.97
CA PHE A 219 6.73 -12.26 5.23
C PHE A 219 6.01 -13.54 5.64
N ASP A 220 6.52 -14.23 6.67
CA ASP A 220 5.98 -15.51 7.10
C ASP A 220 5.86 -16.51 5.93
N GLN A 221 4.65 -16.83 5.49
CA GLN A 221 4.39 -17.73 4.36
C GLN A 221 4.18 -17.00 3.03
N ASP A 222 4.25 -15.67 3.03
CA ASP A 222 3.91 -14.86 1.88
C ASP A 222 5.15 -14.31 1.18
N LEU A 223 5.16 -14.33 -0.15
CA LEU A 223 6.21 -13.78 -1.00
C LEU A 223 5.66 -12.57 -1.75
N ARG A 224 6.21 -11.38 -1.47
CA ARG A 224 5.86 -10.15 -2.18
C ARG A 224 6.67 -9.98 -3.45
N VAL A 225 5.99 -9.76 -4.57
CA VAL A 225 6.56 -9.43 -5.87
C VAL A 225 6.28 -7.97 -6.22
N ALA A 226 7.33 -7.21 -6.53
CA ALA A 226 7.23 -5.82 -6.94
C ALA A 226 7.18 -5.72 -8.47
N PHE A 227 6.00 -5.92 -9.06
CA PHE A 227 5.82 -5.85 -10.52
C PHE A 227 6.13 -4.47 -11.11
N SER A 228 6.08 -3.43 -10.28
CA SER A 228 6.36 -2.04 -10.70
C SER A 228 7.78 -1.81 -11.18
N CYS A 229 8.76 -2.59 -10.72
CA CYS A 229 10.18 -2.45 -11.09
C CYS A 229 10.65 -3.48 -12.13
N ILE A 230 9.75 -4.30 -12.67
CA ILE A 230 10.05 -5.35 -13.65
C ILE A 230 9.52 -4.89 -15.00
N SER A 231 10.32 -5.00 -16.06
CA SER A 231 9.85 -4.76 -17.42
C SER A 231 8.84 -5.83 -17.83
N GLU A 232 7.89 -5.48 -18.68
CA GLU A 232 6.77 -6.36 -19.04
C GLU A 232 7.24 -7.68 -19.67
N GLU A 233 8.29 -7.64 -20.49
CA GLU A 233 8.90 -8.81 -21.10
C GLU A 233 9.52 -9.78 -20.10
N ASN A 234 9.95 -9.30 -18.93
CA ASN A 234 10.61 -10.12 -17.90
C ASN A 234 9.64 -10.67 -16.84
N LEU A 235 8.38 -10.26 -16.84
CA LEU A 235 7.40 -10.73 -15.84
C LEU A 235 7.22 -12.25 -15.86
N GLU A 236 7.14 -12.86 -17.05
CA GLU A 236 7.05 -14.31 -17.21
C GLU A 236 8.22 -15.03 -16.53
N THR A 237 9.44 -14.57 -16.80
CA THR A 237 10.69 -15.13 -16.25
C THR A 237 10.68 -15.06 -14.72
N VAL A 238 10.19 -13.98 -14.12
CA VAL A 238 10.15 -13.83 -12.66
C VAL A 238 9.29 -14.93 -12.02
N PHE A 239 8.08 -15.17 -12.52
CA PHE A 239 7.21 -16.19 -11.96
C PHE A 239 7.69 -17.61 -12.26
N GLN A 240 8.33 -17.81 -13.40
CA GLN A 240 8.98 -19.09 -13.72
C GLN A 240 10.16 -19.38 -12.76
N ILE A 241 10.96 -18.36 -12.41
CA ILE A 241 12.04 -18.52 -11.42
C ILE A 241 11.47 -18.89 -10.04
N ILE A 242 10.37 -18.26 -9.62
CA ILE A 242 9.72 -18.61 -8.34
C ILE A 242 9.25 -20.07 -8.36
N ALA A 243 8.61 -20.51 -9.44
CA ALA A 243 8.16 -21.89 -9.60
C ALA A 243 9.34 -22.89 -9.62
N ASN A 244 10.40 -22.60 -10.41
CA ASN A 244 11.61 -23.41 -10.45
C ASN A 244 12.27 -23.51 -9.07
N SER A 245 12.32 -22.41 -8.33
CA SER A 245 12.88 -22.40 -6.97
C SER A 245 12.11 -23.33 -6.03
N ILE A 246 10.79 -23.37 -6.14
CA ILE A 246 9.94 -24.27 -5.36
C ILE A 246 10.21 -25.73 -5.75
N GLU A 247 10.34 -26.01 -7.04
CA GLU A 247 10.64 -27.36 -7.53
C GLU A 247 12.02 -27.85 -7.13
N ASP A 248 13.05 -27.02 -7.24
CA ASP A 248 14.41 -27.36 -6.84
C ASP A 248 14.47 -27.71 -5.36
N ILE A 249 13.84 -26.88 -4.51
CA ILE A 249 13.74 -27.14 -3.07
C ILE A 249 13.02 -28.46 -2.78
N LYS A 250 11.92 -28.77 -3.48
CA LYS A 250 11.20 -30.04 -3.33
C LYS A 250 12.03 -31.24 -3.73
N LYS A 251 12.97 -31.10 -4.66
CA LYS A 251 13.92 -32.14 -5.08
C LYS A 251 15.13 -32.24 -4.14
N GLY A 252 15.28 -31.36 -3.15
CA GLY A 252 16.39 -31.32 -2.22
C GLY A 252 17.60 -30.50 -2.70
N ASP A 253 17.50 -29.83 -3.84
CA ASP A 253 18.49 -28.90 -4.35
C ASP A 253 18.23 -27.51 -3.75
N ILE A 254 18.87 -27.22 -2.61
CA ILE A 254 18.61 -25.99 -1.85
C ILE A 254 19.86 -25.13 -1.84
N GLU A 255 19.75 -23.92 -2.40
CA GLU A 255 20.81 -22.90 -2.38
C GLU A 255 20.27 -21.64 -1.67
N THR A 256 20.74 -21.39 -0.44
CA THR A 256 20.25 -20.29 0.41
C THR A 256 21.34 -19.32 0.86
N GLY A 257 22.56 -19.48 0.31
CA GLY A 257 23.76 -18.75 0.74
C GLY A 257 24.33 -19.30 2.04
N ASN A 258 25.58 -19.03 2.28
CA ASN A 258 26.19 -19.27 3.61
C ASN A 258 25.68 -18.17 4.55
N GLU A 259 25.18 -18.55 5.73
CA GLU A 259 24.91 -17.63 6.83
C GLU A 259 26.17 -16.95 7.32
#